data_f534de3e4eeba9a685d9387670ea73e6
#
_entry.id   f534de3e4eeba9a685d9387670ea73e6
#
_cell.length_a   1.000
_cell.length_b   1.000
_cell.length_c   1.000
_cell.angle_alpha   90.00
_cell.angle_beta   90.00
_cell.angle_gamma   90.00
#
_symmetry.space_group_name_H-M   'P 1'
#
loop_
_entity.id
_entity.type
_entity.pdbx_description
1 polymer ?
#
loop_
_entity_poly.entity_id
_entity_poly.type
_entity_poly.pdbx_seq_one_letter_code
_entity_poly.pdbx_strand_id
1 'polypeptide(L)'
;PKRGDIVIFKYPDDETQKYVKRIIGLPGDTVTIEDGEIYINGSSTPYQENYLKEEWVVATGPYEFQVPEDSYLVLGDNRNNSSDARYWTNTYVSKDEIIGKAEFVYFPFSRLGALK
;
A
#
# COMPACT_ATOMS: atom_id res chain seq x y z
N PRO A 1 -0.27 12.48 -3.71
CA PRO A 1 -1.16 11.57 -2.98
C PRO A 1 -0.98 11.66 -1.48
N LYS A 2 -2.02 11.33 -0.76
CA LYS A 2 -2.02 11.34 0.71
C LYS A 2 -2.09 9.91 1.23
N ARG A 3 -1.69 9.73 2.49
CA ARG A 3 -1.87 8.43 3.15
C ARG A 3 -3.36 8.07 3.15
N GLY A 4 -3.66 6.85 2.73
CA GLY A 4 -5.02 6.38 2.60
C GLY A 4 -5.61 6.51 1.20
N ASP A 5 -4.98 7.26 0.31
CA ASP A 5 -5.45 7.38 -1.07
C ASP A 5 -5.24 6.07 -1.82
N ILE A 6 -6.17 5.77 -2.71
CA ILE A 6 -6.04 4.66 -3.65
C ILE A 6 -5.43 5.21 -4.92
N VAL A 7 -4.39 4.59 -5.42
CA VAL A 7 -3.69 5.03 -6.63
C VAL A 7 -3.56 3.93 -7.65
N ILE A 8 -3.51 4.34 -8.91
CA ILE A 8 -3.19 3.50 -10.05
C ILE A 8 -1.75 3.80 -10.41
N PHE A 9 -0.93 2.76 -10.54
CA PHE A 9 0.50 2.96 -10.79
C PHE A 9 1.07 1.82 -11.62
N LYS A 10 2.25 2.07 -12.19
CA LYS A 10 3.01 1.03 -12.88
C LYS A 10 3.66 0.13 -11.84
N TYR A 11 3.49 -1.18 -12.02
CA TYR A 11 4.05 -2.15 -11.09
C TYR A 11 5.59 -2.07 -11.10
N PRO A 12 6.24 -1.78 -9.96
CA PRO A 12 7.69 -1.56 -9.96
C PRO A 12 8.53 -2.73 -10.45
N ASP A 13 8.07 -3.95 -10.25
CA ASP A 13 8.81 -5.14 -10.71
C ASP A 13 8.55 -5.46 -12.19
N ASP A 14 7.52 -4.87 -12.79
CA ASP A 14 7.19 -5.04 -14.19
C ASP A 14 6.29 -3.88 -14.67
N GLU A 15 6.91 -2.81 -15.14
CA GLU A 15 6.20 -1.58 -15.50
C GLU A 15 5.25 -1.71 -16.70
N THR A 16 5.22 -2.87 -17.36
CA THR A 16 4.21 -3.14 -18.38
C THR A 16 2.84 -3.42 -17.77
N GLN A 17 2.78 -3.67 -16.45
CA GLN A 17 1.54 -3.92 -15.72
C GLN A 17 1.16 -2.73 -14.86
N LYS A 18 -0.14 -2.56 -14.66
CA LYS A 18 -0.69 -1.51 -13.81
C LYS A 18 -1.42 -2.15 -12.64
N TYR A 19 -1.22 -1.58 -11.46
CA TYR A 19 -1.85 -2.05 -10.23
C TYR A 19 -2.63 -0.92 -9.57
N VAL A 20 -3.58 -1.30 -8.73
CA VAL A 20 -4.38 -0.38 -7.92
C VAL A 20 -4.20 -0.80 -6.46
N LYS A 21 -3.64 0.07 -5.65
CA LYS A 21 -3.38 -0.20 -4.23
C LYS A 21 -3.57 1.07 -3.42
N ARG A 22 -3.56 0.93 -2.09
CA ARG A 22 -3.72 2.05 -1.17
C ARG A 22 -2.36 2.52 -0.65
N ILE A 23 -2.16 3.83 -0.61
CA ILE A 23 -0.94 4.42 -0.07
C ILE A 23 -0.98 4.34 1.44
N ILE A 24 0.06 3.77 2.03
CA ILE A 24 0.24 3.68 3.48
C ILE A 24 1.44 4.52 3.92
N GLY A 25 2.54 4.47 3.18
CA GLY A 25 3.73 5.25 3.50
C GLY A 25 3.96 6.38 2.51
N LEU A 26 4.25 7.55 3.03
CA LEU A 26 4.60 8.75 2.25
C LEU A 26 6.12 8.88 2.17
N PRO A 27 6.64 9.69 1.23
CA PRO A 27 8.09 9.92 1.14
C PRO A 27 8.70 10.29 2.49
N GLY A 28 9.76 9.59 2.85
CA GLY A 28 10.47 9.83 4.10
C GLY A 28 9.88 9.14 5.33
N ASP A 29 8.76 8.46 5.20
CA ASP A 29 8.14 7.79 6.34
C ASP A 29 8.90 6.53 6.74
N THR A 30 8.88 6.23 8.04
CA THR A 30 9.19 4.91 8.57
C THR A 30 7.85 4.23 8.87
N VAL A 31 7.64 3.06 8.29
CA VAL A 31 6.40 2.29 8.46
C VAL A 31 6.75 0.95 9.08
N THR A 32 6.16 0.66 10.23
CA THR A 32 6.35 -0.64 10.90
C THR A 32 5.04 -1.40 10.82
N ILE A 33 5.11 -2.67 10.41
CA ILE A 33 3.95 -3.55 10.34
C ILE A 33 4.22 -4.73 11.27
N GLU A 34 3.35 -4.92 12.26
CA GLU A 34 3.49 -5.97 13.26
C GLU A 34 2.12 -6.39 13.75
N ASP A 35 1.88 -7.70 13.78
CA ASP A 35 0.63 -8.28 14.31
C ASP A 35 -0.64 -7.66 13.74
N GLY A 36 -0.66 -7.38 12.44
CA GLY A 36 -1.82 -6.80 11.78
C GLY A 36 -2.03 -5.31 12.04
N GLU A 37 -1.06 -4.65 12.63
CA GLU A 37 -1.13 -3.22 12.93
C GLU A 37 -0.04 -2.46 12.19
N ILE A 38 -0.33 -1.20 11.88
CA ILE A 38 0.62 -0.32 11.19
C ILE A 38 0.97 0.84 12.11
N TYR A 39 2.25 1.11 12.23
CA TYR A 39 2.76 2.24 13.03
C TYR A 39 3.55 3.16 12.12
N ILE A 40 3.25 4.46 12.18
CA ILE A 40 3.87 5.46 11.32
C ILE A 40 4.83 6.32 12.13
N ASN A 41 6.07 6.41 11.65
CA ASN A 41 7.09 7.31 12.19
C ASN A 41 7.29 7.18 13.71
N GLY A 42 7.33 5.93 14.18
CA GLY A 42 7.61 5.67 15.60
C GLY A 42 6.46 5.93 16.54
N SER A 43 5.25 6.17 16.02
CA SER A 43 4.08 6.32 16.87
C SER A 43 3.81 5.05 17.67
N SER A 44 3.44 5.19 18.93
CA SER A 44 3.03 4.07 19.75
C SER A 44 1.56 3.69 19.55
N THR A 45 0.82 4.52 18.80
CA THR A 45 -0.58 4.29 18.48
C THR A 45 -0.69 3.78 17.06
N PRO A 46 -1.40 2.68 16.80
CA PRO A 46 -1.56 2.17 15.43
C PRO A 46 -2.28 3.17 14.55
N TYR A 47 -1.88 3.21 13.27
CA TYR A 47 -2.59 3.96 12.26
C TYR A 47 -3.99 3.37 12.09
N GLN A 48 -5.03 4.22 12.19
CA GLN A 48 -6.41 3.77 12.13
C GLN A 48 -6.86 3.56 10.70
N GLU A 49 -7.29 2.32 10.43
CA GLU A 49 -7.79 1.95 9.11
C GLU A 49 -9.24 1.50 9.25
N ASN A 50 -10.16 2.31 8.75
CA ASN A 50 -11.60 2.00 8.85
C ASN A 50 -12.20 1.55 7.53
N TYR A 51 -11.37 1.28 6.53
CA TYR A 51 -11.81 0.87 5.19
C TYR A 51 -11.60 -0.61 4.91
N LEU A 52 -10.97 -1.35 5.80
CA LEU A 52 -10.73 -2.78 5.60
C LEU A 52 -12.02 -3.55 5.81
N LYS A 53 -12.37 -4.43 4.86
CA LYS A 53 -13.58 -5.24 4.90
C LYS A 53 -13.41 -6.48 5.76
N GLU A 54 -12.19 -6.96 5.89
CA GLU A 54 -11.89 -8.16 6.63
C GLU A 54 -10.88 -7.85 7.73
N GLU A 55 -11.01 -8.58 8.83
CA GLU A 55 -10.01 -8.50 9.88
C GLU A 55 -8.68 -9.04 9.35
N TRP A 56 -7.60 -8.36 9.68
CA TRP A 56 -6.26 -8.76 9.28
C TRP A 56 -5.79 -9.86 10.22
N VAL A 57 -5.92 -11.12 9.78
CA VAL A 57 -5.64 -12.28 10.64
C VAL A 57 -4.37 -13.03 10.27
N VAL A 58 -3.86 -12.85 9.04
CA VAL A 58 -2.61 -13.49 8.65
C VAL A 58 -1.48 -12.74 9.32
N ALA A 59 -0.75 -13.45 10.17
CA ALA A 59 0.42 -12.86 10.83
C ALA A 59 1.49 -12.56 9.79
N THR A 60 1.84 -11.28 9.66
CA THR A 60 2.88 -10.85 8.76
C THR A 60 3.85 -9.96 9.50
N GLY A 61 5.11 -10.13 9.19
CA GLY A 61 6.16 -9.34 9.81
C GLY A 61 6.76 -10.00 11.04
N PRO A 62 7.44 -9.22 11.87
CA PRO A 62 7.47 -7.75 11.78
C PRO A 62 8.21 -7.25 10.54
N TYR A 63 7.70 -6.17 9.96
CA TYR A 63 8.36 -5.47 8.86
C TYR A 63 8.63 -4.04 9.26
N GLU A 64 9.75 -3.51 8.81
CA GLU A 64 10.05 -2.09 8.93
C GLU A 64 10.45 -1.57 7.56
N PHE A 65 9.79 -0.51 7.12
CA PHE A 65 10.03 0.10 5.82
C PHE A 65 10.49 1.55 6.01
N GLN A 66 11.59 1.88 5.34
CA GLN A 66 12.07 3.26 5.25
C GLN A 66 11.73 3.77 3.86
N VAL A 67 10.67 4.54 3.73
CA VAL A 67 10.20 5.00 2.43
C VAL A 67 11.15 6.05 1.88
N PRO A 68 11.77 5.83 0.72
CA PRO A 68 12.66 6.83 0.13
C PRO A 68 11.94 8.13 -0.20
N GLU A 69 12.69 9.20 -0.32
CA GLU A 69 12.15 10.43 -0.88
C GLU A 69 11.63 10.15 -2.30
N ASP A 70 10.58 10.82 -2.69
CA ASP A 70 9.93 10.65 -3.99
C ASP A 70 9.32 9.26 -4.21
N SER A 71 9.10 8.48 -3.15
CA SER A 71 8.51 7.16 -3.25
C SER A 71 7.40 6.97 -2.23
N TYR A 72 6.63 5.90 -2.43
CA TYR A 72 5.47 5.55 -1.61
C TYR A 72 5.49 4.07 -1.28
N LEU A 73 4.96 3.73 -0.11
CA LEU A 73 4.68 2.35 0.26
C LEU A 73 3.19 2.09 0.07
N VAL A 74 2.84 1.05 -0.68
CA VAL A 74 1.44 0.72 -0.98
C VAL A 74 1.09 -0.67 -0.47
N LEU A 75 -0.14 -0.82 0.01
CA LEU A 75 -0.67 -2.11 0.45
C LEU A 75 -2.03 -2.35 -0.21
N GLY A 76 -2.35 -3.61 -0.44
CA GLY A 76 -3.69 -3.99 -0.84
C GLY A 76 -4.60 -4.04 0.38
N ASP A 77 -5.87 -3.68 0.21
CA ASP A 77 -6.83 -3.69 1.31
C ASP A 77 -7.12 -5.11 1.81
N ASN A 78 -7.08 -6.09 0.92
CA ASN A 78 -7.18 -7.49 1.36
C ASN A 78 -5.82 -7.95 1.90
N ARG A 79 -5.51 -7.53 3.13
CA ARG A 79 -4.21 -7.74 3.76
C ARG A 79 -3.85 -9.20 3.94
N ASN A 80 -4.85 -10.06 4.02
CA ASN A 80 -4.64 -11.49 4.20
C ASN A 80 -4.19 -12.17 2.91
N ASN A 81 -4.47 -11.59 1.76
CA ASN A 81 -4.24 -12.24 0.47
C ASN A 81 -3.91 -11.22 -0.64
N SER A 82 -3.06 -10.27 -0.36
CA SER A 82 -2.67 -9.26 -1.34
C SER A 82 -1.22 -9.45 -1.78
N SER A 83 -0.98 -9.31 -3.09
CA SER A 83 0.37 -9.16 -3.61
C SER A 83 0.69 -7.67 -3.63
N ASP A 84 1.34 -7.18 -2.60
CA ASP A 84 1.66 -5.77 -2.47
C ASP A 84 3.11 -5.55 -2.09
N ALA A 85 3.45 -4.32 -1.74
CA ALA A 85 4.83 -3.92 -1.49
C ALA A 85 5.56 -4.80 -0.46
N ARG A 86 4.84 -5.45 0.44
CA ARG A 86 5.45 -6.34 1.42
C ARG A 86 6.22 -7.49 0.78
N TYR A 87 5.85 -7.86 -0.45
CA TYR A 87 6.36 -9.06 -1.12
C TYR A 87 7.10 -8.78 -2.41
N TRP A 88 7.18 -7.53 -2.86
CA TRP A 88 7.83 -7.18 -4.13
C TRP A 88 9.33 -7.04 -3.97
N THR A 89 10.06 -7.28 -5.05
CA THR A 89 11.50 -7.06 -5.10
C THR A 89 11.80 -5.56 -5.05
N ASN A 90 11.12 -4.77 -5.87
CA ASN A 90 11.18 -3.31 -5.82
C ASN A 90 10.03 -2.83 -4.96
N THR A 91 10.29 -2.69 -3.67
CA THR A 91 9.27 -2.49 -2.64
C THR A 91 8.48 -1.20 -2.82
N TYR A 92 9.14 -0.12 -3.25
CA TYR A 92 8.53 1.21 -3.23
C TYR A 92 8.11 1.65 -4.62
N VAL A 93 6.94 2.31 -4.69
CA VAL A 93 6.45 2.92 -5.93
C VAL A 93 7.02 4.30 -6.01
N SER A 94 7.79 4.60 -7.07
CA SER A 94 8.33 5.94 -7.26
C SER A 94 7.22 6.89 -7.71
N LYS A 95 7.41 8.16 -7.43
CA LYS A 95 6.50 9.22 -7.87
C LYS A 95 6.23 9.14 -9.37
N ASP A 96 7.25 8.81 -10.15
CA ASP A 96 7.13 8.75 -11.61
C ASP A 96 6.32 7.55 -12.09
N GLU A 97 6.13 6.54 -11.25
CA GLU A 97 5.33 5.37 -11.59
C GLU A 97 3.84 5.58 -11.32
N ILE A 98 3.46 6.60 -10.56
CA ILE A 98 2.07 6.88 -10.26
C ILE A 98 1.37 7.47 -11.46
N ILE A 99 0.27 6.84 -11.88
CA ILE A 99 -0.53 7.28 -13.02
C ILE A 99 -1.61 8.24 -12.56
N GLY A 100 -2.28 7.93 -11.46
CA GLY A 100 -3.35 8.77 -10.96
C GLY A 100 -3.96 8.25 -9.68
N LYS A 101 -4.90 9.03 -9.15
CA LYS A 101 -5.63 8.71 -7.95
C LYS A 101 -7.01 8.16 -8.33
N ALA A 102 -7.43 7.07 -7.71
CA ALA A 102 -8.75 6.51 -7.89
C ALA A 102 -9.69 7.12 -6.86
N GLU A 103 -10.76 7.75 -7.33
CA GLU A 103 -11.66 8.49 -6.45
C GLU A 103 -13.02 7.84 -6.25
N PHE A 104 -13.37 6.86 -7.07
CA PHE A 104 -14.71 6.28 -7.06
C PHE A 104 -14.66 4.80 -6.73
N VAL A 105 -15.34 4.43 -5.64
CA VAL A 105 -15.36 3.04 -5.18
C VAL A 105 -16.21 2.11 -6.03
N TYR A 106 -17.18 2.64 -6.79
CA TYR A 106 -17.99 1.81 -7.69
C TYR A 106 -17.24 1.44 -8.96
N PHE A 107 -16.07 2.00 -9.12
CA PHE A 107 -15.21 1.72 -10.25
C PHE A 107 -15.00 0.21 -10.35
N PRO A 108 -15.02 -0.38 -11.56
CA PRO A 108 -14.88 -1.83 -11.71
C PRO A 108 -13.44 -2.28 -11.45
N PHE A 109 -13.04 -2.26 -10.20
CA PHE A 109 -11.68 -2.60 -9.80
C PHE A 109 -11.26 -3.99 -10.23
N SER A 110 -12.23 -4.90 -10.39
CA SER A 110 -11.94 -6.24 -10.86
C SER A 110 -11.30 -6.27 -12.25
N ARG A 111 -11.53 -5.22 -13.04
CA ARG A 111 -10.95 -5.11 -14.38
C ARG A 111 -9.56 -4.49 -14.37
N LEU A 112 -9.20 -3.83 -13.29
CA LEU A 112 -7.91 -3.15 -13.17
C LEU A 112 -6.93 -3.97 -12.35
N GLY A 113 -7.29 -5.20 -12.05
CA GLY A 113 -6.53 -5.91 -11.04
C GLY A 113 -6.88 -5.32 -9.68
N ALA A 114 -7.10 -6.00 -8.78
CA ALA A 114 -7.79 -5.66 -7.58
C ALA A 114 -7.02 -4.79 -6.62
N LEU A 115 -7.77 -4.04 -5.86
CA LEU A 115 -7.34 -3.45 -4.61
C LEU A 115 -7.16 -4.53 -3.53
N LYS A 116 -7.21 -5.73 -3.91
CA LYS A 116 -7.06 -6.88 -3.03
C LYS A 116 -5.68 -6.96 -2.44
#